data_55c2b0d030226d1c7ad502d3f6cdf3a9
#
_entry.id   55c2b0d030226d1c7ad502d3f6cdf3a9
#
_cell.length_a   1.000
_cell.length_b   1.000
_cell.length_c   1.000
_cell.angle_alpha   90.00
_cell.angle_beta   90.00
_cell.angle_gamma   90.00
#
_symmetry.space_group_name_H-M   'P 1'
#
loop_
_entity.id
_entity.type
_entity.pdbx_description
1 polymer ?
#
loop_
_entity_poly.entity_id
_entity_poly.type
_entity_poly.pdbx_seq_one_letter_code
_entity_poly.pdbx_strand_id
1 'polypeptide(L)'
;MTRDKPDLVDALQARAKGEGFVAFGIAPGRLAPLASERLQQWLKDGLHGDMLWMESRADERANPDILWPEVKSVIMLGMSYAPPQDPMILADQDTRARISVYAQGRDYHDVVKGALKRLAGWLAHEADVGVKVFVDTAPVMEKALAQSAGLGWQGKHSNVVSREHGSWLFLGAIYTTAELEPALPAEDSCGSCRACQDICPTNAFPAPYRLDARRCISYLTIEHKGPIDPALRPLMGNHIYGCDDCLAVCPWNKFAETAAAHKAFLPRAELVAPQIADLLALDDAAFRKLFSGSPIKRIGRDRFVRNVLIAAGNGRDMGLVSQIENLLIDPEPVVRGAAIWALGRLSPDALARRRIEYMPKERDPSVLAEWGAAS
;
A
#
# COMPACT_ATOMS: atom_id res chain seq x y z
N MET A 1 5.28 -51.77 -6.04
CA MET A 1 6.02 -50.49 -5.98
C MET A 1 5.01 -49.44 -5.51
N THR A 2 4.92 -49.24 -4.21
CA THR A 2 4.14 -48.17 -3.59
C THR A 2 4.89 -46.87 -3.94
N ARG A 3 4.31 -46.05 -4.84
CA ARG A 3 4.75 -44.65 -4.96
C ARG A 3 4.48 -44.02 -3.59
N ASP A 4 5.53 -43.65 -2.87
CA ASP A 4 5.41 -42.80 -1.70
C ASP A 4 4.57 -41.59 -2.13
N LYS A 5 3.39 -41.40 -1.52
CA LYS A 5 2.63 -40.16 -1.71
C LYS A 5 3.52 -39.05 -1.19
N PRO A 6 3.80 -37.98 -1.97
CA PRO A 6 4.54 -36.83 -1.45
C PRO A 6 3.85 -36.36 -0.17
N ASP A 7 4.65 -35.95 0.80
CA ASP A 7 4.14 -35.33 2.01
C ASP A 7 3.15 -34.21 1.63
N LEU A 8 2.06 -34.09 2.38
CA LEU A 8 1.01 -33.10 2.11
C LEU A 8 1.60 -31.69 1.95
N VAL A 9 2.60 -31.35 2.76
CA VAL A 9 3.27 -30.04 2.73
C VAL A 9 4.08 -29.86 1.44
N ASP A 10 4.82 -30.88 0.99
CA ASP A 10 5.58 -30.84 -0.25
C ASP A 10 4.65 -30.66 -1.46
N ALA A 11 3.53 -31.40 -1.48
CA ALA A 11 2.54 -31.31 -2.54
C ALA A 11 1.87 -29.92 -2.57
N LEU A 12 1.58 -29.36 -1.39
CA LEU A 12 1.02 -28.03 -1.22
C LEU A 12 1.97 -26.95 -1.72
N GLN A 13 3.27 -27.04 -1.35
CA GLN A 13 4.32 -26.12 -1.79
C GLN A 13 4.54 -26.18 -3.31
N ALA A 14 4.56 -27.37 -3.90
CA ALA A 14 4.67 -27.53 -5.34
C ALA A 14 3.50 -26.90 -6.09
N ARG A 15 2.26 -27.06 -5.56
CA ARG A 15 1.08 -26.41 -6.12
C ARG A 15 1.10 -24.90 -5.95
N ALA A 16 1.52 -24.41 -4.79
CA ALA A 16 1.68 -22.97 -4.53
C ALA A 16 2.61 -22.32 -5.57
N LYS A 17 3.73 -22.98 -5.88
CA LYS A 17 4.65 -22.56 -6.94
C LYS A 17 3.97 -22.55 -8.32
N GLY A 18 3.13 -23.54 -8.62
CA GLY A 18 2.34 -23.59 -9.86
C GLY A 18 1.30 -22.45 -9.96
N GLU A 19 0.80 -21.95 -8.84
CA GLU A 19 -0.10 -20.79 -8.75
C GLU A 19 0.63 -19.43 -8.78
N GLY A 20 1.97 -19.43 -8.88
CA GLY A 20 2.79 -18.23 -8.98
C GLY A 20 3.30 -17.67 -7.65
N PHE A 21 3.13 -18.41 -6.54
CA PHE A 21 3.76 -18.04 -5.27
C PHE A 21 5.24 -18.40 -5.29
N VAL A 22 6.07 -17.47 -4.82
CA VAL A 22 7.55 -17.62 -4.75
C VAL A 22 8.02 -17.86 -3.32
N ALA A 23 7.21 -17.57 -2.34
CA ALA A 23 7.48 -17.82 -0.92
C ALA A 23 6.34 -18.62 -0.30
N PHE A 24 6.69 -19.57 0.56
CA PHE A 24 5.77 -20.46 1.25
C PHE A 24 6.31 -20.78 2.65
N GLY A 25 5.43 -20.82 3.64
CA GLY A 25 5.77 -21.27 4.98
C GLY A 25 4.52 -21.46 5.83
N ILE A 26 4.69 -22.09 6.98
CA ILE A 26 3.61 -22.44 7.90
C ILE A 26 3.85 -21.75 9.23
N ALA A 27 2.88 -20.96 9.68
CA ALA A 27 2.82 -20.39 11.01
C ALA A 27 1.85 -21.18 11.89
N PRO A 28 2.01 -21.16 13.21
CA PRO A 28 1.02 -21.73 14.12
C PRO A 28 -0.29 -20.91 14.07
N GLY A 29 -1.41 -21.53 14.48
CA GLY A 29 -2.72 -20.88 14.56
C GLY A 29 -2.82 -19.77 15.60
N ARG A 30 -1.73 -19.47 16.32
CA ARG A 30 -1.61 -18.39 17.30
C ARG A 30 -0.27 -17.69 17.18
N LEU A 31 -0.30 -16.35 17.16
CA LEU A 31 0.91 -15.53 17.17
C LEU A 31 1.53 -15.40 18.57
N ALA A 32 2.80 -15.07 18.61
CA ALA A 32 3.47 -14.70 19.86
C ALA A 32 2.87 -13.41 20.47
N PRO A 33 2.77 -13.29 21.79
CA PRO A 33 2.15 -12.13 22.46
C PRO A 33 2.68 -10.76 22.02
N LEU A 34 3.96 -10.69 21.71
CA LEU A 34 4.63 -9.45 21.27
C LEU A 34 3.95 -8.78 20.06
N ALA A 35 3.39 -9.56 19.13
CA ALA A 35 2.69 -9.00 17.97
C ALA A 35 1.41 -8.27 18.38
N SER A 36 0.64 -8.86 19.32
CA SER A 36 -0.56 -8.26 19.90
C SER A 36 -0.22 -7.00 20.72
N GLU A 37 0.79 -7.08 21.58
CA GLU A 37 1.23 -5.96 22.42
C GLU A 37 1.65 -4.74 21.57
N ARG A 38 2.41 -4.97 20.50
CA ARG A 38 2.81 -3.91 19.56
C ARG A 38 1.63 -3.28 18.83
N LEU A 39 0.65 -4.07 18.41
CA LEU A 39 -0.58 -3.56 17.81
C LEU A 39 -1.35 -2.68 18.78
N GLN A 40 -1.59 -3.17 20.00
CA GLN A 40 -2.33 -2.43 21.04
C GLN A 40 -1.62 -1.12 21.40
N GLN A 41 -0.29 -1.12 21.54
CA GLN A 41 0.47 0.10 21.81
C GLN A 41 0.39 1.08 20.64
N TRP A 42 0.47 0.62 19.39
CA TRP A 42 0.38 1.45 18.20
C TRP A 42 -1.00 2.11 18.07
N LEU A 43 -2.08 1.38 18.36
CA LEU A 43 -3.45 1.89 18.41
C LEU A 43 -3.61 2.92 19.54
N LYS A 44 -3.15 2.60 20.75
CA LYS A 44 -3.20 3.50 21.92
C LYS A 44 -2.50 4.84 21.64
N ASP A 45 -1.42 4.83 20.88
CA ASP A 45 -0.68 6.03 20.50
C ASP A 45 -1.34 6.82 19.34
N GLY A 46 -2.48 6.35 18.82
CA GLY A 46 -3.22 6.99 17.73
C GLY A 46 -2.45 7.05 16.40
N LEU A 47 -1.46 6.16 16.20
CA LEU A 47 -0.59 6.19 15.03
C LEU A 47 -1.25 5.65 13.76
N HIS A 48 -2.45 5.08 13.86
CA HIS A 48 -3.27 4.56 12.77
C HIS A 48 -4.07 5.65 12.03
N GLY A 49 -4.14 6.88 12.57
CA GLY A 49 -4.89 7.98 11.94
C GLY A 49 -6.39 7.64 11.78
N ASP A 50 -6.94 7.89 10.61
CA ASP A 50 -8.38 7.68 10.31
C ASP A 50 -8.77 6.21 10.08
N MET A 51 -7.83 5.28 10.19
CA MET A 51 -8.09 3.83 10.01
C MET A 51 -8.75 3.20 11.25
N LEU A 52 -9.92 3.75 11.66
CA LEU A 52 -10.67 3.28 12.84
C LEU A 52 -11.07 1.80 12.76
N TRP A 53 -11.12 1.23 11.55
CA TRP A 53 -11.35 -0.19 11.35
C TRP A 53 -10.21 -1.07 11.92
N MET A 54 -9.03 -0.50 12.19
CA MET A 54 -7.94 -1.19 12.89
C MET A 54 -8.28 -1.42 14.36
N GLU A 55 -8.94 -0.46 15.02
CA GLU A 55 -9.35 -0.54 16.43
C GLU A 55 -10.53 -1.49 16.61
N SER A 56 -11.55 -1.38 15.76
CA SER A 56 -12.83 -2.07 15.91
C SER A 56 -12.73 -3.61 15.96
N ARG A 57 -11.65 -4.17 15.44
CA ARG A 57 -11.39 -5.62 15.39
C ARG A 57 -9.96 -5.95 15.80
N ALA A 58 -9.39 -5.21 16.75
CA ALA A 58 -8.00 -5.34 17.17
C ALA A 58 -7.68 -6.74 17.74
N ASP A 59 -8.58 -7.31 18.55
CA ASP A 59 -8.38 -8.63 19.16
C ASP A 59 -8.38 -9.76 18.12
N GLU A 60 -9.32 -9.72 17.18
CA GLU A 60 -9.37 -10.69 16.07
C GLU A 60 -8.13 -10.55 15.16
N ARG A 61 -7.66 -9.32 14.96
CA ARG A 61 -6.47 -9.03 14.18
C ARG A 61 -5.20 -9.57 14.82
N ALA A 62 -5.12 -9.46 16.16
CA ALA A 62 -3.96 -9.86 16.92
C ALA A 62 -3.75 -11.39 16.94
N ASN A 63 -4.83 -12.17 16.86
CA ASN A 63 -4.74 -13.62 17.03
C ASN A 63 -5.64 -14.35 16.03
N PRO A 64 -5.07 -15.24 15.20
CA PRO A 64 -5.84 -16.06 14.27
C PRO A 64 -6.93 -16.91 14.93
N ASP A 65 -6.67 -17.44 16.12
CA ASP A 65 -7.59 -18.30 16.89
C ASP A 65 -8.79 -17.51 17.47
N ILE A 66 -8.70 -16.19 17.64
CA ILE A 66 -9.86 -15.35 17.97
C ILE A 66 -10.74 -15.15 16.74
N LEU A 67 -10.12 -14.91 15.56
CA LEU A 67 -10.85 -14.76 14.30
C LEU A 67 -11.53 -16.07 13.86
N TRP A 68 -10.87 -17.19 14.11
CA TRP A 68 -11.39 -18.54 13.81
C TRP A 68 -10.87 -19.56 14.81
N PRO A 69 -11.70 -19.93 15.84
CA PRO A 69 -11.27 -20.80 16.95
C PRO A 69 -10.77 -22.20 16.54
N GLU A 70 -11.18 -22.69 15.37
CA GLU A 70 -10.81 -24.01 14.86
C GLU A 70 -9.46 -24.03 14.15
N VAL A 71 -8.84 -22.85 13.91
CA VAL A 71 -7.56 -22.78 13.19
C VAL A 71 -6.45 -23.48 13.95
N LYS A 72 -5.71 -24.35 13.27
CA LYS A 72 -4.52 -25.04 13.80
C LYS A 72 -3.25 -24.49 13.21
N SER A 73 -3.28 -24.25 11.92
CA SER A 73 -2.11 -23.73 11.18
C SER A 73 -2.51 -22.63 10.21
N VAL A 74 -1.56 -21.75 9.93
CA VAL A 74 -1.69 -20.69 8.92
C VAL A 74 -0.62 -20.87 7.86
N ILE A 75 -1.03 -21.16 6.62
CA ILE A 75 -0.12 -21.24 5.49
C ILE A 75 0.05 -19.83 4.94
N MET A 76 1.26 -19.30 5.04
CA MET A 76 1.63 -17.99 4.51
C MET A 76 2.30 -18.13 3.15
N LEU A 77 1.89 -17.27 2.25
CA LEU A 77 2.32 -17.30 0.86
C LEU A 77 2.74 -15.90 0.40
N GLY A 78 3.79 -15.85 -0.40
CA GLY A 78 4.30 -14.61 -0.98
C GLY A 78 4.31 -14.68 -2.50
N MET A 79 3.80 -13.62 -3.17
CA MET A 79 3.82 -13.47 -4.61
C MET A 79 4.63 -12.22 -4.97
N SER A 80 5.68 -12.36 -5.78
CA SER A 80 6.59 -11.26 -6.09
C SER A 80 5.96 -10.25 -7.05
N TYR A 81 6.18 -8.96 -6.76
CA TYR A 81 5.89 -7.84 -7.65
C TYR A 81 7.13 -6.95 -7.88
N ALA A 82 8.31 -7.54 -7.79
CA ALA A 82 9.58 -6.81 -7.97
C ALA A 82 9.55 -5.96 -9.25
N PRO A 83 9.84 -4.65 -9.16
CA PRO A 83 9.74 -3.75 -10.29
C PRO A 83 10.88 -3.98 -11.30
N PRO A 84 10.62 -3.77 -12.61
CA PRO A 84 11.64 -3.87 -13.63
C PRO A 84 12.62 -2.68 -13.63
N GLN A 85 12.26 -1.59 -12.97
CA GLN A 85 13.05 -0.36 -12.87
C GLN A 85 13.01 0.18 -11.45
N ASP A 86 14.02 0.94 -11.06
CA ASP A 86 14.05 1.63 -9.78
C ASP A 86 12.88 2.63 -9.69
N PRO A 87 11.95 2.49 -8.73
CA PRO A 87 10.83 3.42 -8.58
C PRO A 87 11.26 4.84 -8.20
N MET A 88 12.52 5.06 -7.79
CA MET A 88 13.06 6.38 -7.46
C MET A 88 13.41 7.23 -8.69
N ILE A 89 13.49 6.64 -9.90
CA ILE A 89 13.91 7.33 -11.14
C ILE A 89 13.05 8.54 -11.50
N LEU A 90 11.81 8.60 -11.00
CA LEU A 90 10.89 9.70 -11.25
C LEU A 90 10.87 10.77 -10.15
N ALA A 91 11.72 10.66 -9.12
CA ALA A 91 11.64 11.53 -7.93
C ALA A 91 11.79 13.04 -8.26
N ASP A 92 12.64 13.36 -9.25
CA ASP A 92 12.93 14.74 -9.66
C ASP A 92 12.23 15.17 -10.97
N GLN A 93 11.15 14.47 -11.33
CA GLN A 93 10.41 14.73 -12.57
C GLN A 93 9.18 15.62 -12.31
N ASP A 94 9.29 16.91 -12.56
CA ASP A 94 8.25 17.91 -12.27
C ASP A 94 6.92 17.69 -13.03
N THR A 95 6.95 17.02 -14.19
CA THR A 95 5.77 16.80 -15.04
C THR A 95 5.19 15.39 -14.93
N ARG A 96 5.89 14.48 -14.23
CA ARG A 96 5.50 13.09 -14.09
C ARG A 96 5.05 12.78 -12.66
N ALA A 97 3.98 11.99 -12.55
CA ALA A 97 3.51 11.52 -11.26
C ALA A 97 4.10 10.15 -10.91
N ARG A 98 4.26 9.88 -9.61
CA ARG A 98 4.67 8.58 -9.08
C ARG A 98 3.48 7.82 -8.53
N ILE A 99 3.31 6.61 -9.03
CA ILE A 99 2.37 5.60 -8.53
C ILE A 99 3.20 4.47 -7.95
N SER A 100 2.88 4.04 -6.73
CA SER A 100 3.55 2.89 -6.12
C SER A 100 3.49 1.66 -7.02
N VAL A 101 4.59 0.96 -7.11
CA VAL A 101 4.80 -0.20 -7.99
C VAL A 101 3.67 -1.22 -7.89
N TYR A 102 3.21 -1.49 -6.66
CA TYR A 102 2.17 -2.48 -6.41
C TYR A 102 0.83 -2.16 -7.10
N ALA A 103 0.60 -0.90 -7.44
CA ALA A 103 -0.65 -0.43 -8.03
C ALA A 103 -0.55 -0.19 -9.55
N GLN A 104 0.62 -0.39 -10.15
CA GLN A 104 0.84 -0.20 -11.59
C GLN A 104 0.32 -1.36 -12.45
N GLY A 105 0.14 -2.56 -11.86
CA GLY A 105 -0.40 -3.75 -12.50
C GLY A 105 -1.87 -4.00 -12.19
N ARG A 106 -2.29 -5.26 -12.28
CA ARG A 106 -3.62 -5.72 -11.86
C ARG A 106 -3.81 -5.64 -10.35
N ASP A 107 -5.05 -5.47 -9.91
CA ASP A 107 -5.39 -5.50 -8.50
C ASP A 107 -4.96 -6.83 -7.86
N TYR A 108 -3.99 -6.76 -6.95
CA TYR A 108 -3.42 -7.93 -6.30
C TYR A 108 -4.43 -8.68 -5.43
N HIS A 109 -5.44 -7.99 -4.90
CA HIS A 109 -6.49 -8.63 -4.12
C HIS A 109 -7.18 -9.73 -4.93
N ASP A 110 -7.49 -9.47 -6.20
CA ASP A 110 -8.16 -10.44 -7.05
C ASP A 110 -7.21 -11.57 -7.47
N VAL A 111 -5.99 -11.23 -7.84
CA VAL A 111 -4.99 -12.18 -8.34
C VAL A 111 -4.58 -13.16 -7.24
N VAL A 112 -4.13 -12.64 -6.10
CA VAL A 112 -3.66 -13.45 -4.96
C VAL A 112 -4.82 -14.24 -4.39
N LYS A 113 -6.00 -13.62 -4.18
CA LYS A 113 -7.18 -14.32 -3.64
C LYS A 113 -7.66 -15.46 -4.55
N GLY A 114 -7.58 -15.26 -5.87
CA GLY A 114 -7.90 -16.30 -6.85
C GLY A 114 -6.99 -17.51 -6.72
N ALA A 115 -5.68 -17.30 -6.63
CA ALA A 115 -4.67 -18.34 -6.44
C ALA A 115 -4.85 -19.06 -5.08
N LEU A 116 -5.06 -18.28 -4.00
CA LEU A 116 -5.33 -18.86 -2.67
C LEU A 116 -6.57 -19.75 -2.64
N LYS A 117 -7.66 -19.34 -3.29
CA LYS A 117 -8.88 -20.14 -3.34
C LYS A 117 -8.68 -21.49 -4.04
N ARG A 118 -7.91 -21.52 -5.14
CA ARG A 118 -7.60 -22.78 -5.84
C ARG A 118 -6.75 -23.69 -4.98
N LEU A 119 -5.73 -23.15 -4.32
CA LEU A 119 -4.85 -23.90 -3.43
C LEU A 119 -5.59 -24.41 -2.19
N ALA A 120 -6.39 -23.56 -1.55
CA ALA A 120 -7.20 -23.90 -0.38
C ALA A 120 -8.28 -24.96 -0.71
N GLY A 121 -8.93 -24.84 -1.87
CA GLY A 121 -9.90 -25.84 -2.32
C GLY A 121 -9.27 -27.23 -2.53
N TRP A 122 -8.05 -27.27 -3.09
CA TRP A 122 -7.30 -28.52 -3.19
C TRP A 122 -6.95 -29.07 -1.80
N LEU A 123 -6.43 -28.24 -0.89
CA LEU A 123 -6.07 -28.68 0.47
C LEU A 123 -7.28 -29.23 1.22
N ALA A 124 -8.42 -28.54 1.15
CA ALA A 124 -9.66 -28.97 1.80
C ALA A 124 -10.11 -30.35 1.30
N HIS A 125 -10.01 -30.59 -0.01
CA HIS A 125 -10.39 -31.87 -0.61
C HIS A 125 -9.40 -33.01 -0.28
N GLU A 126 -8.09 -32.73 -0.37
CA GLU A 126 -7.05 -33.76 -0.20
C GLU A 126 -6.92 -34.24 1.25
N ALA A 127 -7.08 -33.32 2.21
CA ALA A 127 -6.88 -33.58 3.63
C ALA A 127 -8.18 -33.63 4.46
N ASP A 128 -9.34 -33.41 3.85
CA ASP A 128 -10.65 -33.32 4.53
C ASP A 128 -10.66 -32.31 5.70
N VAL A 129 -10.18 -31.09 5.44
CA VAL A 129 -9.99 -30.03 6.45
C VAL A 129 -10.74 -28.75 6.10
N GLY A 130 -11.07 -27.97 7.13
CA GLY A 130 -11.58 -26.62 6.97
C GLY A 130 -10.49 -25.65 6.50
N VAL A 131 -10.87 -24.68 5.63
CA VAL A 131 -9.97 -23.65 5.13
C VAL A 131 -10.66 -22.29 5.04
N LYS A 132 -9.91 -21.20 5.29
CA LYS A 132 -10.31 -19.82 4.99
C LYS A 132 -9.15 -19.09 4.36
N VAL A 133 -9.44 -18.18 3.39
CA VAL A 133 -8.41 -17.42 2.67
C VAL A 133 -8.51 -15.95 2.95
N PHE A 134 -7.35 -15.30 3.14
CA PHE A 134 -7.26 -13.88 3.46
C PHE A 134 -6.18 -13.20 2.60
N VAL A 135 -6.50 -11.99 2.15
CA VAL A 135 -5.60 -11.07 1.47
C VAL A 135 -5.98 -9.66 1.89
N ASP A 136 -5.18 -9.02 2.72
CA ASP A 136 -5.23 -7.59 3.11
C ASP A 136 -6.57 -7.06 3.66
N THR A 137 -7.70 -7.56 3.21
CA THR A 137 -9.05 -7.01 3.51
C THR A 137 -9.68 -7.53 4.81
N ALA A 138 -9.03 -8.44 5.52
CA ALA A 138 -9.52 -9.05 6.76
C ALA A 138 -8.72 -8.57 7.97
N PRO A 139 -9.25 -8.75 9.20
CA PRO A 139 -8.49 -8.45 10.42
C PRO A 139 -7.42 -9.54 10.68
N VAL A 140 -6.38 -9.53 9.86
CA VAL A 140 -5.26 -10.49 9.90
C VAL A 140 -3.95 -9.72 9.90
N MET A 141 -3.03 -10.08 10.78
CA MET A 141 -1.67 -9.52 10.81
C MET A 141 -0.74 -10.33 9.88
N GLU A 142 -0.95 -10.20 8.58
CA GLU A 142 -0.23 -10.98 7.57
C GLU A 142 1.29 -10.84 7.68
N LYS A 143 1.80 -9.66 8.01
CA LYS A 143 3.25 -9.41 8.15
C LYS A 143 3.84 -10.18 9.35
N ALA A 144 3.16 -10.21 10.48
CA ALA A 144 3.59 -10.96 11.66
C ALA A 144 3.50 -12.47 11.41
N LEU A 145 2.44 -12.93 10.74
CA LEU A 145 2.29 -14.32 10.31
C LEU A 145 3.37 -14.74 9.31
N ALA A 146 3.70 -13.88 8.34
CA ALA A 146 4.76 -14.15 7.39
C ALA A 146 6.13 -14.30 8.07
N GLN A 147 6.42 -13.50 9.10
CA GLN A 147 7.62 -13.65 9.91
C GLN A 147 7.60 -14.96 10.70
N SER A 148 6.46 -15.29 11.33
CA SER A 148 6.28 -16.53 12.07
C SER A 148 6.39 -17.78 11.18
N ALA A 149 5.99 -17.65 9.91
CA ALA A 149 6.09 -18.70 8.89
C ALA A 149 7.46 -18.77 8.18
N GLY A 150 8.43 -17.95 8.58
CA GLY A 150 9.77 -17.97 8.00
C GLY A 150 9.94 -17.33 6.62
N LEU A 151 8.92 -16.64 6.07
CA LEU A 151 9.00 -16.00 4.74
C LEU A 151 9.98 -14.83 4.69
N GLY A 152 10.17 -14.18 5.80
CA GLY A 152 10.99 -13.00 5.99
C GLY A 152 10.65 -12.32 7.30
N TRP A 153 11.36 -11.28 7.67
CA TRP A 153 11.13 -10.53 8.89
C TRP A 153 10.41 -9.21 8.62
N GLN A 154 9.72 -8.70 9.60
CA GLN A 154 9.18 -7.34 9.55
C GLN A 154 10.33 -6.35 9.71
N GLY A 155 10.71 -5.67 8.63
CA GLY A 155 11.83 -4.73 8.61
C GLY A 155 11.55 -3.41 9.34
N LYS A 156 12.56 -2.57 9.50
CA LYS A 156 12.44 -1.25 10.16
C LYS A 156 11.42 -0.32 9.48
N HIS A 157 11.12 -0.54 8.20
CA HIS A 157 10.05 0.15 7.46
C HIS A 157 8.65 -0.48 7.65
N SER A 158 8.48 -1.40 8.59
CA SER A 158 7.23 -2.10 8.93
C SER A 158 6.64 -3.03 7.85
N ASN A 159 7.33 -3.25 6.73
CA ASN A 159 6.96 -4.26 5.74
C ASN A 159 7.83 -5.52 5.87
N VAL A 160 7.40 -6.63 5.25
CA VAL A 160 8.19 -7.86 5.24
C VAL A 160 9.39 -7.70 4.32
N VAL A 161 10.55 -8.19 4.78
CA VAL A 161 11.79 -8.29 4.01
C VAL A 161 12.15 -9.77 3.91
N SER A 162 12.21 -10.28 2.71
CA SER A 162 12.68 -11.64 2.42
C SER A 162 14.17 -11.63 2.05
N ARG A 163 14.89 -12.69 2.45
CA ARG A 163 16.29 -12.87 2.02
C ARG A 163 16.44 -13.10 0.52
N GLU A 164 15.44 -13.70 -0.12
CA GLU A 164 15.45 -14.08 -1.53
C GLU A 164 14.71 -13.08 -2.42
N HIS A 165 13.68 -12.42 -1.88
CA HIS A 165 12.77 -11.59 -2.68
C HIS A 165 12.74 -10.11 -2.25
N GLY A 166 13.63 -9.70 -1.33
CA GLY A 166 13.65 -8.30 -0.84
C GLY A 166 12.33 -7.87 -0.21
N SER A 167 11.90 -6.66 -0.49
CA SER A 167 10.68 -6.05 0.08
C SER A 167 9.46 -6.13 -0.85
N TRP A 168 9.53 -6.87 -1.97
CA TRP A 168 8.55 -6.83 -3.04
C TRP A 168 7.64 -8.06 -3.07
N LEU A 169 7.00 -8.37 -1.92
CA LEU A 169 6.08 -9.51 -1.79
C LEU A 169 4.67 -9.04 -1.41
N PHE A 170 3.67 -9.42 -2.22
CA PHE A 170 2.31 -9.51 -1.74
C PHE A 170 2.14 -10.74 -0.87
N LEU A 171 1.42 -10.58 0.22
CA LEU A 171 1.15 -11.67 1.16
C LEU A 171 -0.26 -12.22 0.97
N GLY A 172 -0.41 -13.50 1.26
CA GLY A 172 -1.69 -14.16 1.35
C GLY A 172 -1.67 -15.25 2.39
N ALA A 173 -2.80 -15.50 3.04
CA ALA A 173 -2.93 -16.47 4.12
C ALA A 173 -4.02 -17.49 3.82
N ILE A 174 -3.75 -18.77 4.09
CA ILE A 174 -4.75 -19.83 4.18
C ILE A 174 -4.75 -20.31 5.64
N TYR A 175 -5.84 -20.05 6.35
CA TYR A 175 -6.08 -20.64 7.65
C TYR A 175 -6.65 -22.03 7.44
N THR A 176 -6.21 -23.00 8.23
CA THR A 176 -6.66 -24.39 8.11
C THR A 176 -6.83 -25.08 9.47
N THR A 177 -7.76 -26.03 9.52
CA THR A 177 -7.90 -26.94 10.66
C THR A 177 -6.91 -28.10 10.61
N ALA A 178 -6.13 -28.23 9.54
CA ALA A 178 -5.01 -29.17 9.49
C ALA A 178 -3.93 -28.76 10.48
N GLU A 179 -3.41 -29.73 11.21
CA GLU A 179 -2.24 -29.57 12.06
C GLU A 179 -0.98 -29.84 11.24
N LEU A 180 -0.29 -28.74 10.87
CA LEU A 180 0.91 -28.78 10.05
C LEU A 180 2.09 -28.31 10.89
N GLU A 181 3.28 -28.88 10.67
CA GLU A 181 4.50 -28.48 11.38
C GLU A 181 4.88 -27.03 11.04
N PRO A 182 4.95 -26.13 12.04
CA PRO A 182 5.31 -24.74 11.80
C PRO A 182 6.78 -24.59 11.41
N ALA A 183 7.07 -23.65 10.52
CA ALA A 183 8.43 -23.24 10.22
C ALA A 183 9.09 -22.49 11.39
N LEU A 184 10.40 -22.41 11.38
CA LEU A 184 11.12 -21.52 12.28
C LEU A 184 10.85 -20.06 11.87
N PRO A 185 10.54 -19.16 12.84
CA PRO A 185 10.36 -17.75 12.54
C PRO A 185 11.61 -17.12 11.90
N ALA A 186 11.39 -16.22 10.95
CA ALA A 186 12.50 -15.49 10.36
C ALA A 186 13.12 -14.50 11.32
N GLU A 187 14.44 -14.54 11.44
CA GLU A 187 15.21 -13.63 12.27
C GLU A 187 15.41 -12.28 11.60
N ASP A 188 15.35 -11.20 12.38
CA ASP A 188 15.63 -9.84 11.91
C ASP A 188 17.07 -9.72 11.41
N SER A 189 17.20 -9.23 10.20
CA SER A 189 18.50 -8.99 9.56
C SER A 189 18.68 -7.54 9.10
N CYS A 190 17.92 -6.58 9.66
CA CYS A 190 18.10 -5.15 9.39
C CYS A 190 19.42 -4.58 9.98
N GLY A 191 19.94 -5.17 11.06
CA GLY A 191 21.19 -4.74 11.70
C GLY A 191 21.23 -3.24 12.01
N SER A 192 22.34 -2.57 11.71
CA SER A 192 22.52 -1.13 11.91
C SER A 192 21.95 -0.26 10.76
N CYS A 193 21.45 -0.85 9.67
CA CYS A 193 20.94 -0.12 8.51
C CYS A 193 19.75 0.80 8.89
N ARG A 194 19.75 2.02 8.34
CA ARG A 194 18.71 3.04 8.53
C ARG A 194 18.16 3.60 7.22
N ALA A 195 18.58 3.10 6.06
CA ALA A 195 18.27 3.69 4.76
C ALA A 195 16.79 4.00 4.55
N CYS A 196 15.89 3.09 4.96
CA CYS A 196 14.43 3.29 4.85
C CYS A 196 13.88 4.40 5.76
N GLN A 197 14.53 4.68 6.90
CA GLN A 197 14.14 5.76 7.80
C GLN A 197 14.66 7.10 7.27
N ASP A 198 15.90 7.11 6.79
CA ASP A 198 16.59 8.32 6.34
C ASP A 198 16.01 8.86 5.01
N ILE A 199 15.52 7.98 4.13
CA ILE A 199 14.89 8.39 2.85
C ILE A 199 13.46 8.93 3.03
N CYS A 200 12.78 8.64 4.13
CA CYS A 200 11.37 8.99 4.30
C CYS A 200 11.17 10.51 4.33
N PRO A 201 10.55 11.13 3.31
CA PRO A 201 10.52 12.59 3.20
C PRO A 201 9.64 13.24 4.27
N THR A 202 8.71 12.50 4.86
CA THR A 202 7.80 12.98 5.89
C THR A 202 8.19 12.55 7.30
N ASN A 203 9.33 11.88 7.48
CA ASN A 203 9.77 11.32 8.77
C ASN A 203 8.67 10.50 9.45
N ALA A 204 8.06 9.58 8.70
CA ALA A 204 6.96 8.74 9.20
C ALA A 204 7.42 7.64 10.18
N PHE A 205 8.72 7.49 10.42
CA PHE A 205 9.27 6.49 11.34
C PHE A 205 9.82 7.16 12.61
N PRO A 206 9.01 7.32 13.68
CA PRO A 206 9.49 7.89 14.95
C PRO A 206 10.56 7.01 15.64
N ALA A 207 10.58 5.72 15.32
CA ALA A 207 11.59 4.76 15.74
C ALA A 207 11.67 3.59 14.74
N PRO A 208 12.74 2.78 14.74
CA PRO A 208 12.80 1.54 13.98
C PRO A 208 11.57 0.65 14.28
N TYR A 209 11.01 0.03 13.23
CA TYR A 209 9.83 -0.87 13.32
C TYR A 209 8.52 -0.18 13.74
N ARG A 210 8.51 1.13 13.86
CA ARG A 210 7.34 1.91 14.28
C ARG A 210 6.99 2.94 13.23
N LEU A 211 5.80 2.85 12.68
CA LEU A 211 5.28 3.77 11.66
C LEU A 211 4.20 4.67 12.27
N ASP A 212 4.31 5.98 12.06
CA ASP A 212 3.20 6.92 12.20
C ASP A 212 2.48 7.03 10.85
N ALA A 213 1.33 6.37 10.72
CA ALA A 213 0.57 6.36 9.48
C ALA A 213 0.14 7.78 9.07
N ARG A 214 -0.16 8.66 10.02
CA ARG A 214 -0.62 10.05 9.77
C ARG A 214 0.40 10.86 8.96
N ARG A 215 1.67 10.44 8.96
CA ARG A 215 2.76 11.07 8.20
C ARG A 215 3.15 10.28 6.95
N CYS A 216 2.72 9.01 6.85
CA CYS A 216 3.09 8.14 5.73
C CYS A 216 2.39 8.58 4.43
N ILE A 217 3.14 8.84 3.37
CA ILE A 217 2.58 9.23 2.06
C ILE A 217 1.62 8.18 1.51
N SER A 218 1.89 6.89 1.74
CA SER A 218 0.97 5.84 1.34
C SER A 218 -0.40 5.99 2.03
N TYR A 219 -0.43 6.22 3.35
CA TYR A 219 -1.66 6.49 4.07
C TYR A 219 -2.34 7.79 3.58
N LEU A 220 -1.59 8.88 3.42
CA LEU A 220 -2.14 10.17 3.01
C LEU A 220 -2.81 10.11 1.63
N THR A 221 -2.24 9.34 0.72
CA THR A 221 -2.75 9.23 -0.66
C THR A 221 -3.86 8.20 -0.83
N ILE A 222 -3.99 7.22 0.09
CA ILE A 222 -4.91 6.09 -0.04
C ILE A 222 -6.03 6.12 1.00
N GLU A 223 -5.68 6.25 2.29
CA GLU A 223 -6.64 6.08 3.39
C GLU A 223 -7.26 7.41 3.84
N HIS A 224 -6.46 8.46 3.93
CA HIS A 224 -6.90 9.78 4.38
C HIS A 224 -7.90 10.42 3.40
N LYS A 225 -9.09 10.78 3.89
CA LYS A 225 -10.18 11.26 3.04
C LYS A 225 -10.25 12.79 2.91
N GLY A 226 -9.82 13.52 3.94
CA GLY A 226 -9.91 14.96 4.02
C GLY A 226 -8.78 15.72 3.33
N PRO A 227 -8.68 17.03 3.58
CA PRO A 227 -7.53 17.84 3.19
C PRO A 227 -6.25 17.32 3.86
N ILE A 228 -5.17 17.19 3.11
CA ILE A 228 -3.88 16.81 3.69
C ILE A 228 -3.27 18.03 4.38
N ASP A 229 -2.64 17.81 5.53
CA ASP A 229 -1.94 18.86 6.28
C ASP A 229 -1.00 19.66 5.36
N PRO A 230 -1.13 20.99 5.28
CA PRO A 230 -0.28 21.84 4.46
C PRO A 230 1.21 21.65 4.69
N ALA A 231 1.64 21.33 5.92
CA ALA A 231 3.03 21.06 6.25
C ALA A 231 3.59 19.77 5.60
N LEU A 232 2.73 18.81 5.28
CA LEU A 232 3.13 17.55 4.65
C LEU A 232 3.11 17.61 3.11
N ARG A 233 2.27 18.46 2.52
CA ARG A 233 2.09 18.53 1.06
C ARG A 233 3.40 18.75 0.29
N PRO A 234 4.28 19.69 0.66
CA PRO A 234 5.56 19.87 -0.03
C PRO A 234 6.47 18.64 0.05
N LEU A 235 6.38 17.88 1.15
CA LEU A 235 7.19 16.70 1.40
C LEU A 235 6.73 15.47 0.59
N MET A 236 5.50 15.51 0.06
CA MET A 236 4.96 14.41 -0.75
C MET A 236 5.57 14.36 -2.16
N GLY A 237 6.22 15.44 -2.62
CA GLY A 237 6.77 15.50 -3.97
C GLY A 237 5.71 15.19 -5.03
N ASN A 238 6.05 14.34 -5.97
CA ASN A 238 5.17 13.92 -7.06
C ASN A 238 4.43 12.58 -6.84
N HIS A 239 4.33 12.11 -5.59
CA HIS A 239 3.55 10.92 -5.24
C HIS A 239 2.05 11.20 -5.30
N ILE A 240 1.33 10.38 -6.07
CA ILE A 240 -0.13 10.51 -6.21
C ILE A 240 -0.90 9.31 -5.69
N TYR A 241 -0.26 8.14 -5.55
CA TYR A 241 -0.86 6.94 -5.01
C TYR A 241 0.21 6.01 -4.43
N GLY A 242 0.19 5.80 -3.11
CA GLY A 242 1.21 5.02 -2.42
C GLY A 242 2.58 5.70 -2.39
N CYS A 243 3.56 4.99 -1.83
CA CYS A 243 4.95 5.44 -1.73
C CYS A 243 5.84 4.23 -1.54
N ASP A 244 6.88 4.13 -2.36
CA ASP A 244 7.82 3.01 -2.33
C ASP A 244 9.19 3.41 -1.76
N ASP A 245 9.41 4.67 -1.39
CA ASP A 245 10.74 5.21 -1.09
C ASP A 245 11.48 4.36 -0.03
N CYS A 246 10.79 3.98 1.05
CA CYS A 246 11.38 3.15 2.09
C CYS A 246 11.63 1.69 1.67
N LEU A 247 10.85 1.17 0.71
CA LEU A 247 11.06 -0.16 0.15
C LEU A 247 12.19 -0.15 -0.87
N ALA A 248 12.21 0.84 -1.77
CA ALA A 248 13.17 0.94 -2.88
C ALA A 248 14.62 0.96 -2.40
N VAL A 249 14.91 1.68 -1.31
CA VAL A 249 16.28 1.79 -0.77
C VAL A 249 16.70 0.62 0.10
N CYS A 250 15.84 -0.40 0.28
CA CYS A 250 16.20 -1.55 1.10
C CYS A 250 17.33 -2.35 0.44
N PRO A 251 18.49 -2.55 1.11
CA PRO A 251 19.63 -3.22 0.50
C PRO A 251 19.37 -4.71 0.18
N TRP A 252 18.33 -5.29 0.79
CA TRP A 252 17.91 -6.66 0.50
C TRP A 252 17.23 -6.81 -0.86
N ASN A 253 16.80 -5.72 -1.49
CA ASN A 253 16.22 -5.75 -2.84
C ASN A 253 17.21 -6.20 -3.92
N LYS A 254 18.50 -6.17 -3.64
CA LYS A 254 19.52 -6.72 -4.58
C LYS A 254 19.33 -8.21 -4.89
N PHE A 255 18.58 -8.92 -4.04
CA PHE A 255 18.25 -10.34 -4.24
C PHE A 255 16.88 -10.54 -4.90
N ALA A 256 16.08 -9.47 -5.03
CA ALA A 256 14.78 -9.55 -5.68
C ALA A 256 14.97 -9.59 -7.20
N GLU A 257 14.55 -10.70 -7.81
CA GLU A 257 14.62 -10.86 -9.25
C GLU A 257 13.31 -10.42 -9.91
N THR A 258 13.39 -9.52 -10.88
CA THR A 258 12.23 -9.09 -11.69
C THR A 258 11.59 -10.28 -12.42
N ALA A 259 12.39 -11.27 -12.84
CA ALA A 259 11.89 -12.47 -13.47
C ALA A 259 10.99 -13.32 -12.56
N ALA A 260 11.11 -13.16 -11.23
CA ALA A 260 10.21 -13.79 -10.26
C ALA A 260 8.87 -13.07 -10.10
N ALA A 261 8.73 -11.85 -10.63
CA ALA A 261 7.49 -11.10 -10.55
C ALA A 261 6.36 -11.78 -11.34
N HIS A 262 5.20 -11.89 -10.70
CA HIS A 262 4.02 -12.47 -11.36
C HIS A 262 3.55 -11.59 -12.52
N LYS A 263 3.27 -12.17 -13.68
CA LYS A 263 2.92 -11.45 -14.92
C LYS A 263 1.76 -10.46 -14.77
N ALA A 264 0.81 -10.74 -13.89
CA ALA A 264 -0.33 -9.85 -13.63
C ALA A 264 0.08 -8.53 -12.95
N PHE A 265 1.26 -8.47 -12.33
CA PHE A 265 1.77 -7.29 -11.62
C PHE A 265 2.77 -6.48 -12.44
N LEU A 266 3.10 -6.96 -13.65
CA LEU A 266 3.90 -6.13 -14.56
C LEU A 266 3.19 -4.80 -14.81
N PRO A 267 3.94 -3.68 -14.79
CA PRO A 267 3.35 -2.36 -14.87
C PRO A 267 2.69 -2.14 -16.23
N ARG A 268 1.52 -1.52 -16.20
CA ARG A 268 0.85 -1.00 -17.40
C ARG A 268 1.60 0.26 -17.84
N ALA A 269 1.88 0.37 -19.14
CA ALA A 269 2.70 1.44 -19.69
C ALA A 269 2.22 2.85 -19.29
N GLU A 270 0.89 3.05 -19.26
CA GLU A 270 0.26 4.30 -18.88
C GLU A 270 0.37 4.66 -17.41
N LEU A 271 0.79 3.71 -16.54
CA LEU A 271 0.93 3.91 -15.09
C LEU A 271 2.38 4.00 -14.60
N VAL A 272 3.35 3.73 -15.47
CA VAL A 272 4.79 3.77 -15.10
C VAL A 272 5.24 5.20 -14.81
N ALA A 273 4.90 6.15 -15.67
CA ALA A 273 5.32 7.54 -15.57
C ALA A 273 4.23 8.47 -16.14
N PRO A 274 3.02 8.51 -15.56
CA PRO A 274 1.91 9.27 -16.11
C PRO A 274 2.18 10.77 -16.04
N GLN A 275 1.71 11.49 -17.06
CA GLN A 275 1.79 12.96 -17.10
C GLN A 275 0.78 13.54 -16.10
N ILE A 276 1.20 14.48 -15.27
CA ILE A 276 0.33 15.18 -14.32
C ILE A 276 -0.81 15.89 -15.06
N ALA A 277 -0.53 16.52 -16.21
CA ALA A 277 -1.52 17.20 -17.04
C ALA A 277 -2.66 16.28 -17.48
N ASP A 278 -2.35 15.05 -17.93
CA ASP A 278 -3.36 14.08 -18.36
C ASP A 278 -4.25 13.63 -17.19
N LEU A 279 -3.64 13.50 -15.99
CA LEU A 279 -4.36 13.06 -14.81
C LEU A 279 -5.27 14.13 -14.21
N LEU A 280 -4.90 15.42 -14.32
CA LEU A 280 -5.76 16.55 -13.90
C LEU A 280 -7.02 16.67 -14.75
N ALA A 281 -6.99 16.20 -16.00
CA ALA A 281 -8.13 16.26 -16.92
C ALA A 281 -9.17 15.15 -16.71
N LEU A 282 -8.94 14.21 -15.78
CA LEU A 282 -9.83 13.06 -15.56
C LEU A 282 -11.16 13.48 -14.90
N ASP A 283 -12.26 13.24 -15.60
CA ASP A 283 -13.59 13.13 -14.99
C ASP A 283 -13.78 11.74 -14.35
N ASP A 284 -14.90 11.49 -13.65
CA ASP A 284 -15.16 10.20 -13.00
C ASP A 284 -15.22 9.03 -13.98
N ALA A 285 -15.79 9.23 -15.17
CA ALA A 285 -15.90 8.19 -16.19
C ALA A 285 -14.52 7.78 -16.73
N ALA A 286 -13.69 8.75 -17.08
CA ALA A 286 -12.32 8.54 -17.54
C ALA A 286 -11.45 7.92 -16.46
N PHE A 287 -11.57 8.40 -15.21
CA PHE A 287 -10.90 7.80 -14.03
C PHE A 287 -11.25 6.31 -13.87
N ARG A 288 -12.54 5.98 -13.83
CA ARG A 288 -13.01 4.58 -13.69
C ARG A 288 -12.55 3.68 -14.84
N LYS A 289 -12.48 4.22 -16.06
CA LYS A 289 -11.99 3.51 -17.24
C LYS A 289 -10.48 3.25 -17.13
N LEU A 290 -9.68 4.29 -16.83
CA LEU A 290 -8.22 4.20 -16.74
C LEU A 290 -7.80 3.21 -15.64
N PHE A 291 -8.42 3.28 -14.48
CA PHE A 291 -8.08 2.45 -13.31
C PHE A 291 -8.94 1.19 -13.16
N SER A 292 -9.59 0.74 -14.25
CA SER A 292 -10.30 -0.55 -14.24
C SER A 292 -9.33 -1.70 -13.95
N GLY A 293 -9.66 -2.53 -12.94
CA GLY A 293 -8.83 -3.67 -12.51
C GLY A 293 -7.55 -3.27 -11.77
N SER A 294 -7.42 -2.00 -11.35
CA SER A 294 -6.34 -1.48 -10.50
C SER A 294 -6.87 -1.15 -9.10
N PRO A 295 -6.06 -1.30 -8.04
CA PRO A 295 -6.45 -0.90 -6.68
C PRO A 295 -6.70 0.62 -6.57
N ILE A 296 -6.13 1.44 -7.45
CA ILE A 296 -6.32 2.90 -7.48
C ILE A 296 -7.81 3.28 -7.59
N LYS A 297 -8.60 2.49 -8.31
CA LYS A 297 -10.05 2.74 -8.47
C LYS A 297 -10.80 2.86 -7.14
N ARG A 298 -10.28 2.23 -6.07
CA ARG A 298 -10.94 2.16 -4.75
C ARG A 298 -10.99 3.51 -4.02
N ILE A 299 -10.04 4.41 -4.30
CA ILE A 299 -10.02 5.73 -3.62
C ILE A 299 -11.00 6.73 -4.23
N GLY A 300 -11.51 6.49 -5.43
CA GLY A 300 -12.37 7.43 -6.16
C GLY A 300 -11.60 8.57 -6.84
N ARG A 301 -12.27 9.23 -7.79
CA ARG A 301 -11.70 10.32 -8.59
C ARG A 301 -11.24 11.49 -7.71
N ASP A 302 -12.01 11.88 -6.72
CA ASP A 302 -11.81 13.13 -6.00
C ASP A 302 -10.56 13.11 -5.12
N ARG A 303 -10.35 12.02 -4.36
CA ARG A 303 -9.10 11.83 -3.62
C ARG A 303 -7.90 11.68 -4.55
N PHE A 304 -8.08 11.01 -5.67
CA PHE A 304 -7.02 10.87 -6.67
C PHE A 304 -6.62 12.23 -7.24
N VAL A 305 -7.58 13.05 -7.69
CA VAL A 305 -7.32 14.40 -8.22
C VAL A 305 -6.73 15.33 -7.15
N ARG A 306 -7.19 15.24 -5.88
CA ARG A 306 -6.54 15.93 -4.75
C ARG A 306 -5.04 15.63 -4.72
N ASN A 307 -4.66 14.35 -4.82
CA ASN A 307 -3.25 13.94 -4.78
C ASN A 307 -2.47 14.45 -6.00
N VAL A 308 -3.08 14.40 -7.19
CA VAL A 308 -2.49 14.92 -8.44
C VAL A 308 -2.26 16.44 -8.35
N LEU A 309 -3.22 17.18 -7.78
CA LEU A 309 -3.06 18.63 -7.54
C LEU A 309 -1.91 18.96 -6.59
N ILE A 310 -1.73 18.14 -5.53
CA ILE A 310 -0.56 18.31 -4.64
C ILE A 310 0.74 18.06 -5.40
N ALA A 311 0.81 17.02 -6.22
CA ALA A 311 1.97 16.76 -7.07
C ALA A 311 2.23 17.90 -8.06
N ALA A 312 1.17 18.45 -8.69
CA ALA A 312 1.26 19.61 -9.57
C ALA A 312 1.82 20.84 -8.87
N GLY A 313 1.32 21.15 -7.66
CA GLY A 313 1.81 22.27 -6.85
C GLY A 313 3.23 22.10 -6.32
N ASN A 314 3.74 20.89 -6.24
CA ASN A 314 5.15 20.59 -5.91
C ASN A 314 6.08 20.68 -7.13
N GLY A 315 5.55 20.56 -8.35
CA GLY A 315 6.29 20.75 -9.60
C GLY A 315 6.52 22.22 -9.93
N ARG A 316 7.07 22.46 -11.12
CA ARG A 316 7.36 23.82 -11.65
C ARG A 316 6.69 24.07 -12.99
N ASP A 317 5.76 23.22 -13.39
CA ASP A 317 5.10 23.30 -14.70
C ASP A 317 4.00 24.36 -14.70
N MET A 318 4.37 25.57 -15.17
CA MET A 318 3.43 26.68 -15.35
C MET A 318 2.33 26.39 -16.36
N GLY A 319 2.50 25.41 -17.26
CA GLY A 319 1.49 24.99 -18.22
C GLY A 319 0.23 24.40 -17.55
N LEU A 320 0.33 23.98 -16.29
CA LEU A 320 -0.79 23.42 -15.54
C LEU A 320 -1.74 24.48 -14.94
N VAL A 321 -1.34 25.75 -14.90
CA VAL A 321 -2.11 26.83 -14.24
C VAL A 321 -3.56 26.87 -14.73
N SER A 322 -3.80 26.85 -16.03
CA SER A 322 -5.16 26.90 -16.60
C SER A 322 -6.01 25.66 -16.20
N GLN A 323 -5.41 24.49 -16.17
CA GLN A 323 -6.13 23.27 -15.75
C GLN A 323 -6.47 23.31 -14.25
N ILE A 324 -5.55 23.81 -13.41
CA ILE A 324 -5.77 23.96 -11.97
C ILE A 324 -6.86 25.01 -11.70
N GLU A 325 -6.88 26.13 -12.46
CA GLU A 325 -7.93 27.15 -12.36
C GLU A 325 -9.33 26.55 -12.61
N ASN A 326 -9.46 25.62 -13.58
CA ASN A 326 -10.74 24.95 -13.86
C ASN A 326 -11.22 24.07 -12.68
N LEU A 327 -10.30 23.56 -11.85
CA LEU A 327 -10.63 22.73 -10.70
C LEU A 327 -10.99 23.54 -9.44
N LEU A 328 -10.87 24.87 -9.48
CA LEU A 328 -11.38 25.76 -8.41
C LEU A 328 -12.91 25.74 -8.27
N ILE A 329 -13.62 25.26 -9.28
CA ILE A 329 -15.08 25.14 -9.30
C ILE A 329 -15.54 23.66 -9.31
N ASP A 330 -14.65 22.73 -9.03
CA ASP A 330 -14.99 21.31 -8.91
C ASP A 330 -16.11 21.11 -7.86
N PRO A 331 -17.08 20.22 -8.07
CA PRO A 331 -18.14 19.96 -7.10
C PRO A 331 -17.60 19.52 -5.73
N GLU A 332 -16.46 18.84 -5.70
CA GLU A 332 -15.90 18.25 -4.48
C GLU A 332 -14.97 19.23 -3.72
N PRO A 333 -15.26 19.53 -2.45
CA PRO A 333 -14.46 20.47 -1.66
C PRO A 333 -12.99 20.11 -1.56
N VAL A 334 -12.68 18.82 -1.43
CA VAL A 334 -11.29 18.34 -1.29
C VAL A 334 -10.46 18.63 -2.55
N VAL A 335 -11.09 18.63 -3.72
CA VAL A 335 -10.46 19.01 -5.00
C VAL A 335 -10.24 20.52 -5.06
N ARG A 336 -11.29 21.33 -4.76
CA ARG A 336 -11.16 22.79 -4.75
C ARG A 336 -10.06 23.27 -3.81
N GLY A 337 -10.03 22.74 -2.58
CA GLY A 337 -8.99 23.10 -1.60
C GLY A 337 -7.57 22.76 -2.09
N ALA A 338 -7.38 21.59 -2.68
CA ALA A 338 -6.09 21.21 -3.26
C ALA A 338 -5.72 22.08 -4.48
N ALA A 339 -6.71 22.51 -5.29
CA ALA A 339 -6.49 23.40 -6.42
C ALA A 339 -6.04 24.80 -5.98
N ILE A 340 -6.63 25.34 -4.92
CA ILE A 340 -6.20 26.61 -4.31
C ILE A 340 -4.73 26.55 -3.88
N TRP A 341 -4.38 25.50 -3.14
CA TRP A 341 -3.01 25.32 -2.68
C TRP A 341 -2.03 25.18 -3.85
N ALA A 342 -2.35 24.33 -4.83
CA ALA A 342 -1.51 24.11 -6.01
C ALA A 342 -1.32 25.39 -6.83
N LEU A 343 -2.41 26.15 -7.04
CA LEU A 343 -2.36 27.42 -7.78
C LEU A 343 -1.48 28.44 -7.04
N GLY A 344 -1.60 28.51 -5.69
CA GLY A 344 -0.77 29.41 -4.88
C GLY A 344 0.72 29.07 -4.96
N ARG A 345 1.05 27.79 -5.11
CA ARG A 345 2.45 27.34 -5.28
C ARG A 345 3.01 27.67 -6.65
N LEU A 346 2.22 27.54 -7.70
CA LEU A 346 2.66 27.75 -9.09
C LEU A 346 2.55 29.20 -9.52
N SER A 347 1.45 29.88 -9.22
CA SER A 347 1.15 31.24 -9.68
C SER A 347 0.37 32.02 -8.63
N PRO A 348 1.05 32.67 -7.66
CA PRO A 348 0.40 33.53 -6.64
C PRO A 348 -0.48 34.62 -7.27
N ASP A 349 -0.06 35.21 -8.39
CA ASP A 349 -0.83 36.24 -9.08
C ASP A 349 -2.14 35.71 -9.67
N ALA A 350 -2.12 34.50 -10.25
CA ALA A 350 -3.35 33.84 -10.71
C ALA A 350 -4.27 33.54 -9.53
N LEU A 351 -3.75 33.03 -8.41
CA LEU A 351 -4.50 32.78 -7.21
C LEU A 351 -5.16 34.05 -6.67
N ALA A 352 -4.42 35.18 -6.60
CA ALA A 352 -4.94 36.45 -6.11
C ALA A 352 -6.15 36.93 -6.98
N ARG A 353 -6.06 36.81 -8.30
CA ARG A 353 -7.19 37.15 -9.21
C ARG A 353 -8.40 36.24 -8.96
N ARG A 354 -8.21 34.94 -8.86
CA ARG A 354 -9.27 33.96 -8.66
C ARG A 354 -9.90 34.04 -7.27
N ARG A 355 -9.13 34.45 -6.27
CA ARG A 355 -9.65 34.68 -4.90
C ARG A 355 -10.76 35.72 -4.86
N ILE A 356 -10.62 36.82 -5.59
CA ILE A 356 -11.65 37.88 -5.66
C ILE A 356 -12.95 37.31 -6.23
N GLU A 357 -12.85 36.43 -7.22
CA GLU A 357 -14.00 35.86 -7.93
C GLU A 357 -14.70 34.73 -7.15
N TYR A 358 -13.93 33.82 -6.53
CA TYR A 358 -14.47 32.54 -6.02
C TYR A 358 -14.60 32.47 -4.50
N MET A 359 -13.72 33.12 -3.72
CA MET A 359 -13.82 33.07 -2.26
C MET A 359 -15.17 33.59 -1.71
N PRO A 360 -15.79 34.67 -2.24
CA PRO A 360 -17.08 35.14 -1.75
C PRO A 360 -18.24 34.16 -2.00
N LYS A 361 -18.09 33.23 -2.94
CA LYS A 361 -19.09 32.25 -3.35
C LYS A 361 -18.92 30.91 -2.60
N GLU A 362 -17.75 30.68 -1.99
CA GLU A 362 -17.45 29.42 -1.29
C GLU A 362 -18.27 29.30 -0.01
N ARG A 363 -18.63 28.06 0.35
CA ARG A 363 -19.42 27.75 1.54
C ARG A 363 -18.78 26.65 2.41
N ASP A 364 -17.89 25.86 1.82
CA ASP A 364 -17.22 24.78 2.56
C ASP A 364 -16.13 25.35 3.49
N PRO A 365 -16.19 25.06 4.80
CA PRO A 365 -15.23 25.62 5.76
C PRO A 365 -13.79 25.23 5.49
N SER A 366 -13.55 24.01 4.97
CA SER A 366 -12.18 23.55 4.67
C SER A 366 -11.58 24.30 3.48
N VAL A 367 -12.40 24.61 2.46
CA VAL A 367 -11.97 25.38 1.28
C VAL A 367 -11.79 26.87 1.63
N LEU A 368 -12.66 27.42 2.50
CA LEU A 368 -12.48 28.78 3.03
C LEU A 368 -11.18 28.93 3.82
N ALA A 369 -10.80 27.90 4.59
CA ALA A 369 -9.51 27.85 5.28
C ALA A 369 -8.33 27.88 4.31
N GLU A 370 -8.40 27.16 3.18
CA GLU A 370 -7.37 27.19 2.14
C GLU A 370 -7.25 28.60 1.51
N TRP A 371 -8.37 29.27 1.18
CA TRP A 371 -8.36 30.66 0.71
C TRP A 371 -7.74 31.63 1.72
N GLY A 372 -7.95 31.37 3.03
CA GLY A 372 -7.38 32.17 4.11
C GLY A 372 -5.88 31.96 4.29
N ALA A 373 -5.41 30.74 4.16
CA ALA A 373 -4.00 30.38 4.32
C ALA A 373 -3.11 30.78 3.12
N ALA A 374 -3.71 30.93 1.96
CA ALA A 374 -3.03 31.26 0.70
C ALA A 374 -2.83 32.78 0.48
N SER A 375 -2.79 33.56 1.57
CA SER A 375 -2.61 35.03 1.57
C SER A 375 -1.14 35.44 1.69
#